data_6ef8115bc9851acacbb34f986f886235
#
_entry.id   6ef8115bc9851acacbb34f986f886235
#
_cell.length_a   1.000
_cell.length_b   1.000
_cell.length_c   1.000
_cell.angle_alpha   90.00
_cell.angle_beta   90.00
_cell.angle_gamma   90.00
#
_symmetry.space_group_name_H-M   'P 1'
#
loop_
_entity.id
_entity.type
_entity.pdbx_description
1 polymer ?
#
loop_
_entity_poly.entity_id
_entity_poly.type
_entity_poly.pdbx_seq_one_letter_code
_entity_poly.pdbx_strand_id
1 'polypeptide(L)'
;MKVQSAIVAAAMLLSADPAGAIVGGASPAADGVGRSVITIVGSRGNFCTGSLIAPSLVLTVAHCVQPGAEYKIVQYDADHKPQLQGVRTVAIHPGFRMQDMLAHRATADVALLRLEIPAKGKTPARLGTPQAPLSSGNPFTISGVGVTIRGDGKSAGVIRAAPLVATGKPGTLQIRLVDSSGQGTQAGLGACTGDSGAPVFEDQPAGATIIGVVSWSTGPNGSAGCGGLTGVTPLTLYRDWILQTARQWGFAL
;
A
#
# COMPACT_ATOMS: atom_id res chain seq x y z
N MET A 1 7.35 -20.26 67.11
CA MET A 1 6.54 -19.58 66.02
C MET A 1 7.43 -19.37 64.82
N LYS A 2 7.21 -20.15 63.75
CA LYS A 2 7.95 -20.01 62.49
C LYS A 2 7.05 -19.24 61.49
N VAL A 3 7.48 -18.05 61.10
CA VAL A 3 6.79 -17.25 60.08
C VAL A 3 7.30 -17.72 58.72
N GLN A 4 6.44 -18.30 57.89
CA GLN A 4 6.71 -18.64 56.51
C GLN A 4 6.36 -17.44 55.64
N SER A 5 7.39 -16.83 55.04
CA SER A 5 7.22 -15.80 54.02
C SER A 5 6.90 -16.44 52.68
N ALA A 6 5.70 -16.25 52.18
CA ALA A 6 5.32 -16.65 50.83
C ALA A 6 5.79 -15.57 49.82
N ILE A 7 6.69 -15.95 48.92
CA ILE A 7 7.10 -15.12 47.79
C ILE A 7 6.08 -15.34 46.66
N VAL A 8 5.29 -14.31 46.36
CA VAL A 8 4.40 -14.30 45.20
C VAL A 8 5.24 -13.83 43.99
N ALA A 9 5.56 -14.77 43.13
CA ALA A 9 6.18 -14.45 41.81
C ALA A 9 5.08 -13.97 40.87
N ALA A 10 5.08 -12.67 40.57
CA ALA A 10 4.25 -12.09 39.51
C ALA A 10 4.87 -12.43 38.15
N ALA A 11 4.26 -13.36 37.44
CA ALA A 11 4.62 -13.62 36.03
C ALA A 11 4.11 -12.46 35.17
N MET A 12 5.01 -11.59 34.72
CA MET A 12 4.73 -10.63 33.63
C MET A 12 4.56 -11.43 32.36
N LEU A 13 3.34 -11.58 31.90
CA LEU A 13 3.04 -12.00 30.52
C LEU A 13 3.44 -10.85 29.58
N LEU A 14 4.62 -10.96 28.98
CA LEU A 14 5.01 -10.16 27.83
C LEU A 14 4.10 -10.57 26.66
N SER A 15 3.04 -9.80 26.43
CA SER A 15 2.29 -9.86 25.19
C SER A 15 3.23 -9.40 24.08
N ALA A 16 3.75 -10.33 23.29
CA ALA A 16 4.40 -10.01 22.04
C ALA A 16 3.31 -9.53 21.08
N ASP A 17 3.22 -8.22 20.85
CA ASP A 17 2.39 -7.68 19.78
C ASP A 17 2.88 -8.28 18.45
N PRO A 18 1.99 -8.88 17.65
CA PRO A 18 2.39 -9.41 16.36
C PRO A 18 2.85 -8.24 15.46
N ALA A 19 4.13 -8.26 15.11
CA ALA A 19 4.67 -7.32 14.13
C ALA A 19 3.90 -7.45 12.80
N GLY A 20 3.34 -6.37 12.30
CA GLY A 20 2.44 -6.37 11.16
C GLY A 20 2.89 -5.49 9.97
N ALA A 21 2.57 -5.78 8.70
CA ALA A 21 2.81 -4.95 7.51
C ALA A 21 2.17 -3.57 7.66
N ILE A 22 2.70 -2.50 7.02
CA ILE A 22 2.45 -1.12 7.41
C ILE A 22 2.90 -0.93 8.87
N VAL A 23 3.93 -0.14 9.11
CA VAL A 23 4.51 0.05 10.44
C VAL A 23 3.52 0.69 11.42
N GLY A 24 3.82 0.62 12.71
CA GLY A 24 3.03 1.29 13.76
C GLY A 24 1.88 0.44 14.32
N GLY A 25 1.91 -0.89 14.13
CA GLY A 25 0.89 -1.78 14.70
C GLY A 25 -0.40 -1.89 13.87
N ALA A 26 -0.31 -1.66 12.56
CA ALA A 26 -1.47 -1.80 11.66
C ALA A 26 -2.09 -3.20 11.71
N SER A 27 -3.42 -3.27 11.72
CA SER A 27 -4.17 -4.52 11.84
C SER A 27 -4.15 -5.34 10.55
N PRO A 28 -4.16 -6.70 10.64
CA PRO A 28 -4.44 -7.55 9.49
C PRO A 28 -5.76 -7.18 8.83
N ALA A 29 -5.78 -7.17 7.50
CA ALA A 29 -6.91 -6.70 6.70
C ALA A 29 -7.08 -7.51 5.40
N ALA A 30 -6.98 -8.83 5.45
CA ALA A 30 -7.19 -9.69 4.29
C ALA A 30 -8.61 -9.52 3.71
N ASP A 31 -9.58 -9.21 4.56
CA ASP A 31 -10.95 -8.87 4.23
C ASP A 31 -11.15 -7.35 4.00
N GLY A 32 -12.35 -6.94 3.62
CA GLY A 32 -12.65 -5.53 3.39
C GLY A 32 -11.78 -4.94 2.27
N VAL A 33 -11.04 -3.86 2.56
CA VAL A 33 -10.16 -3.17 1.60
C VAL A 33 -8.99 -4.05 1.14
N GLY A 34 -8.53 -5.00 1.94
CA GLY A 34 -7.45 -5.92 1.61
C GLY A 34 -7.80 -6.96 0.54
N ARG A 35 -9.09 -7.16 0.25
CA ARG A 35 -9.54 -8.13 -0.76
C ARG A 35 -9.01 -7.84 -2.17
N SER A 36 -8.68 -6.60 -2.47
CA SER A 36 -8.11 -6.20 -3.76
C SER A 36 -6.59 -6.18 -3.77
N VAL A 37 -5.94 -6.27 -2.61
CA VAL A 37 -4.49 -6.09 -2.48
C VAL A 37 -3.73 -7.27 -3.07
N ILE A 38 -2.72 -6.96 -3.87
CA ILE A 38 -1.88 -7.90 -4.61
C ILE A 38 -0.41 -7.66 -4.23
N THR A 39 0.33 -8.73 -3.98
CA THR A 39 1.79 -8.68 -3.85
C THR A 39 2.43 -8.79 -5.24
N ILE A 40 3.32 -7.87 -5.58
CA ILE A 40 4.06 -7.83 -6.84
C ILE A 40 5.53 -8.12 -6.54
N VAL A 41 6.12 -9.07 -7.29
CA VAL A 41 7.55 -9.37 -7.22
C VAL A 41 8.17 -9.24 -8.60
N GLY A 42 9.41 -8.77 -8.65
CA GLY A 42 10.16 -8.60 -9.89
C GLY A 42 11.46 -9.42 -9.88
N SER A 43 11.92 -9.85 -11.05
CA SER A 43 13.14 -10.66 -11.23
C SER A 43 14.42 -9.97 -10.75
N ARG A 44 14.36 -8.66 -10.48
CA ARG A 44 15.48 -7.87 -9.93
C ARG A 44 15.35 -7.62 -8.42
N GLY A 45 14.53 -8.42 -7.71
CA GLY A 45 14.33 -8.29 -6.27
C GLY A 45 13.31 -7.22 -5.87
N ASN A 46 12.54 -6.67 -6.81
CA ASN A 46 11.43 -5.76 -6.49
C ASN A 46 10.39 -6.50 -5.65
N PHE A 47 9.92 -5.85 -4.61
CA PHE A 47 8.80 -6.28 -3.78
C PHE A 47 7.89 -5.07 -3.54
N CYS A 48 6.68 -5.11 -4.06
CA CYS A 48 5.73 -4.00 -4.05
C CYS A 48 4.30 -4.49 -3.82
N THR A 49 3.43 -3.55 -3.58
CA THR A 49 1.99 -3.74 -3.49
C THR A 49 1.31 -3.27 -4.77
N GLY A 50 0.19 -3.85 -5.10
CA GLY A 50 -0.76 -3.37 -6.09
C GLY A 50 -2.18 -3.63 -5.64
N SER A 51 -3.14 -3.19 -6.42
CA SER A 51 -4.55 -3.51 -6.21
C SER A 51 -5.23 -3.96 -7.49
N LEU A 52 -6.03 -4.99 -7.37
CA LEU A 52 -6.88 -5.44 -8.46
C LEU A 52 -8.00 -4.44 -8.69
N ILE A 53 -8.14 -3.93 -9.93
CA ILE A 53 -9.21 -3.02 -10.36
C ILE A 53 -10.13 -3.63 -11.42
N ALA A 54 -9.74 -4.79 -11.98
CA ALA A 54 -10.55 -5.73 -12.75
C ALA A 54 -9.98 -7.13 -12.56
N PRO A 55 -10.67 -8.23 -12.93
CA PRO A 55 -10.23 -9.60 -12.61
C PRO A 55 -8.78 -9.96 -12.99
N SER A 56 -8.22 -9.33 -14.03
CA SER A 56 -6.83 -9.51 -14.46
C SER A 56 -6.11 -8.18 -14.72
N LEU A 57 -6.56 -7.09 -14.09
CA LEU A 57 -5.95 -5.77 -14.19
C LEU A 57 -5.55 -5.26 -12.81
N VAL A 58 -4.24 -5.02 -12.63
CA VAL A 58 -3.66 -4.53 -11.37
C VAL A 58 -3.17 -3.10 -11.57
N LEU A 59 -3.55 -2.23 -10.65
CA LEU A 59 -3.03 -0.88 -10.47
C LEU A 59 -1.86 -0.92 -9.49
N THR A 60 -0.77 -0.24 -9.82
CA THR A 60 0.42 -0.08 -8.97
C THR A 60 1.15 1.21 -9.33
N VAL A 61 2.38 1.37 -8.86
CA VAL A 61 3.25 2.52 -9.16
C VAL A 61 4.31 2.19 -10.21
N ALA A 62 4.70 3.22 -10.96
CA ALA A 62 5.65 3.10 -12.07
C ALA A 62 7.04 2.67 -11.62
N HIS A 63 7.53 3.16 -10.48
CA HIS A 63 8.87 2.83 -9.99
C HIS A 63 9.04 1.34 -9.63
N CYS A 64 7.94 0.64 -9.33
CA CYS A 64 7.96 -0.79 -9.02
C CYS A 64 8.18 -1.68 -10.25
N VAL A 65 7.80 -1.20 -11.45
CA VAL A 65 7.66 -2.04 -12.64
C VAL A 65 8.46 -1.52 -13.83
N GLN A 66 9.67 -1.07 -13.56
CA GLN A 66 10.57 -0.50 -14.57
C GLN A 66 10.94 -1.52 -15.66
N PRO A 67 11.20 -1.08 -16.90
CA PRO A 67 11.60 -1.95 -18.00
C PRO A 67 12.83 -2.81 -17.70
N GLY A 68 12.90 -3.98 -18.34
CA GLY A 68 14.04 -4.89 -18.25
C GLY A 68 13.99 -5.85 -17.06
N ALA A 69 12.84 -6.01 -16.41
CA ALA A 69 12.56 -7.06 -15.45
C ALA A 69 11.27 -7.80 -15.80
N GLU A 70 11.15 -9.04 -15.37
CA GLU A 70 9.90 -9.80 -15.38
C GLU A 70 9.17 -9.59 -14.06
N TYR A 71 7.84 -9.49 -14.13
CA TYR A 71 6.99 -9.28 -12.97
C TYR A 71 6.00 -10.41 -12.80
N LYS A 72 5.76 -10.78 -11.56
CA LYS A 72 4.77 -11.78 -11.16
C LYS A 72 3.98 -11.27 -9.98
N ILE A 73 2.77 -11.76 -9.82
CA ILE A 73 2.01 -11.58 -8.58
C ILE A 73 2.13 -12.84 -7.73
N VAL A 74 2.07 -12.66 -6.41
CA VAL A 74 2.02 -13.77 -5.46
C VAL A 74 0.57 -14.04 -5.11
N GLN A 75 0.14 -15.27 -5.28
CA GLN A 75 -1.14 -15.81 -4.82
C GLN A 75 -0.87 -16.96 -3.85
N TYR A 76 -1.88 -17.40 -3.14
CA TYR A 76 -1.76 -18.55 -2.25
C TYR A 76 -2.80 -19.59 -2.66
N ASP A 77 -2.38 -20.86 -2.70
CA ASP A 77 -3.28 -21.99 -2.93
C ASP A 77 -4.07 -22.35 -1.66
N ALA A 78 -4.86 -23.42 -1.72
CA ALA A 78 -5.67 -23.88 -0.60
C ALA A 78 -4.85 -24.32 0.61
N ASP A 79 -3.59 -24.71 0.40
CA ASP A 79 -2.65 -25.09 1.46
C ASP A 79 -1.81 -23.90 1.95
N HIS A 80 -2.18 -22.67 1.59
CA HIS A 80 -1.43 -21.42 1.89
C HIS A 80 0.00 -21.39 1.33
N LYS A 81 0.30 -22.17 0.28
CA LYS A 81 1.59 -22.14 -0.40
C LYS A 81 1.61 -21.03 -1.45
N PRO A 82 2.69 -20.23 -1.54
CA PRO A 82 2.79 -19.17 -2.53
C PRO A 82 2.89 -19.73 -3.94
N GLN A 83 2.07 -19.19 -4.82
CA GLN A 83 2.03 -19.46 -6.24
C GLN A 83 2.32 -18.18 -7.01
N LEU A 84 3.23 -18.25 -7.98
CA LEU A 84 3.59 -17.11 -8.80
C LEU A 84 2.78 -17.13 -10.10
N GLN A 85 2.06 -16.04 -10.37
CA GLN A 85 1.31 -15.84 -11.60
C GLN A 85 1.98 -14.76 -12.45
N GLY A 86 2.14 -15.02 -13.74
CA GLY A 86 2.79 -14.12 -14.68
C GLY A 86 2.00 -12.85 -14.98
N VAL A 87 2.73 -11.78 -15.24
CA VAL A 87 2.25 -10.52 -15.79
C VAL A 87 2.49 -10.52 -17.29
N ARG A 88 1.43 -10.40 -18.08
CA ARG A 88 1.49 -10.43 -19.54
C ARG A 88 1.99 -9.12 -20.13
N THR A 89 1.57 -8.00 -19.57
CA THR A 89 1.88 -6.67 -20.10
C THR A 89 1.97 -5.66 -18.95
N VAL A 90 2.91 -4.74 -19.07
CA VAL A 90 3.10 -3.61 -18.16
C VAL A 90 2.89 -2.32 -18.96
N ALA A 91 2.13 -1.38 -18.42
CA ALA A 91 2.07 0.00 -18.90
C ALA A 91 2.50 0.95 -17.79
N ILE A 92 3.45 1.80 -18.09
CA ILE A 92 3.94 2.86 -17.19
C ILE A 92 3.44 4.18 -17.75
N HIS A 93 2.94 5.06 -16.87
CA HIS A 93 2.52 6.39 -17.33
C HIS A 93 3.71 7.17 -17.92
N PRO A 94 3.58 7.76 -19.12
CA PRO A 94 4.71 8.39 -19.82
C PRO A 94 5.29 9.62 -19.12
N GLY A 95 4.52 10.23 -18.22
CA GLY A 95 4.98 11.36 -17.40
C GLY A 95 5.72 10.95 -16.12
N PHE A 96 6.01 9.66 -15.91
CA PHE A 96 6.80 9.22 -14.76
C PHE A 96 8.26 9.65 -14.87
N ARG A 97 8.82 10.14 -13.76
CA ARG A 97 10.24 10.49 -13.62
C ARG A 97 10.81 9.95 -12.32
N MET A 98 11.75 9.01 -12.42
CA MET A 98 12.36 8.35 -11.26
C MET A 98 13.04 9.35 -10.31
N GLN A 99 13.76 10.33 -10.85
CA GLN A 99 14.47 11.35 -10.04
C GLN A 99 13.51 12.20 -9.21
N ASP A 100 12.33 12.51 -9.76
CA ASP A 100 11.32 13.28 -9.03
C ASP A 100 10.72 12.44 -7.88
N MET A 101 10.45 11.16 -8.14
CA MET A 101 9.97 10.24 -7.11
C MET A 101 11.01 10.09 -5.97
N LEU A 102 12.29 9.86 -6.30
CA LEU A 102 13.37 9.75 -5.32
C LEU A 102 13.58 11.04 -4.51
N ALA A 103 13.27 12.18 -5.09
CA ALA A 103 13.30 13.48 -4.42
C ALA A 103 12.00 13.83 -3.68
N HIS A 104 11.09 12.88 -3.52
CA HIS A 104 9.74 13.05 -2.94
C HIS A 104 8.92 14.18 -3.61
N ARG A 105 9.18 14.42 -4.91
CA ARG A 105 8.43 15.36 -5.73
C ARG A 105 7.32 14.65 -6.49
N ALA A 106 6.30 15.44 -6.85
CA ALA A 106 5.18 14.92 -7.64
C ALA A 106 5.65 14.47 -9.03
N THR A 107 5.27 13.26 -9.39
CA THR A 107 5.46 12.67 -10.70
C THR A 107 4.31 11.69 -10.98
N ALA A 108 4.12 11.30 -12.25
CA ALA A 108 3.10 10.35 -12.64
C ALA A 108 3.49 8.90 -12.25
N ASP A 109 3.70 8.65 -10.96
CA ASP A 109 4.10 7.35 -10.44
C ASP A 109 2.90 6.39 -10.41
N VAL A 110 2.44 6.00 -11.60
CA VAL A 110 1.30 5.12 -11.83
C VAL A 110 1.63 4.13 -12.94
N ALA A 111 1.25 2.86 -12.74
CA ALA A 111 1.38 1.79 -13.71
C ALA A 111 0.21 0.81 -13.66
N LEU A 112 -0.03 0.13 -14.76
CA LEU A 112 -0.98 -0.96 -14.88
C LEU A 112 -0.26 -2.25 -15.27
N LEU A 113 -0.71 -3.37 -14.68
CA LEU A 113 -0.27 -4.71 -15.05
C LEU A 113 -1.48 -5.49 -15.55
N ARG A 114 -1.36 -6.06 -16.75
CA ARG A 114 -2.29 -7.06 -17.25
C ARG A 114 -1.77 -8.45 -16.86
N LEU A 115 -2.55 -9.19 -16.10
CA LEU A 115 -2.22 -10.56 -15.72
C LEU A 115 -2.49 -11.52 -16.88
N GLU A 116 -1.80 -12.66 -16.91
CA GLU A 116 -2.03 -13.71 -17.89
C GLU A 116 -3.42 -14.36 -17.74
N ILE A 117 -3.86 -14.54 -16.50
CA ILE A 117 -5.18 -15.07 -16.13
C ILE A 117 -5.77 -14.23 -14.98
N PRO A 118 -7.08 -14.31 -14.71
CA PRO A 118 -7.68 -13.64 -13.56
C PRO A 118 -7.05 -14.06 -12.23
N ALA A 119 -6.89 -13.11 -11.32
CA ALA A 119 -6.42 -13.38 -9.96
C ALA A 119 -7.48 -14.14 -9.16
N LYS A 120 -7.08 -15.25 -8.51
CA LYS A 120 -7.99 -16.08 -7.72
C LYS A 120 -8.15 -15.54 -6.29
N GLY A 121 -9.34 -15.70 -5.71
CA GLY A 121 -9.60 -15.35 -4.31
C GLY A 121 -9.49 -13.85 -4.00
N LYS A 122 -9.48 -13.00 -5.03
CA LYS A 122 -9.38 -11.53 -4.91
C LYS A 122 -10.59 -10.87 -5.55
N THR A 123 -10.99 -9.73 -4.97
CA THR A 123 -12.10 -8.93 -5.47
C THR A 123 -11.58 -7.59 -5.95
N PRO A 124 -11.85 -7.18 -7.21
CA PRO A 124 -11.47 -5.86 -7.70
C PRO A 124 -12.06 -4.75 -6.86
N ALA A 125 -11.25 -3.74 -6.56
CA ALA A 125 -11.69 -2.53 -5.89
C ALA A 125 -12.20 -1.49 -6.90
N ARG A 126 -13.06 -0.62 -6.44
CA ARG A 126 -13.57 0.50 -7.23
C ARG A 126 -12.49 1.56 -7.40
N LEU A 127 -12.38 2.08 -8.61
CA LEU A 127 -11.54 3.22 -8.93
C LEU A 127 -12.41 4.47 -9.01
N GLY A 128 -12.02 5.54 -8.32
CA GLY A 128 -12.79 6.76 -8.30
C GLY A 128 -11.94 8.02 -8.16
N THR A 129 -12.62 9.08 -7.77
CA THR A 129 -12.05 10.38 -7.44
C THR A 129 -12.52 10.79 -6.06
N PRO A 130 -11.77 11.63 -5.33
CA PRO A 130 -12.23 12.18 -4.06
C PRO A 130 -13.60 12.85 -4.22
N GLN A 131 -14.51 12.61 -3.28
CA GLN A 131 -15.86 13.20 -3.31
C GLN A 131 -15.92 14.65 -2.86
N ALA A 132 -14.95 15.06 -2.03
CA ALA A 132 -14.82 16.42 -1.54
C ALA A 132 -13.43 16.97 -1.87
N PRO A 133 -13.25 18.30 -1.91
CA PRO A 133 -11.92 18.88 -1.99
C PRO A 133 -11.05 18.36 -0.85
N LEU A 134 -9.86 17.86 -1.20
CA LEU A 134 -8.91 17.35 -0.23
C LEU A 134 -8.52 18.46 0.74
N SER A 135 -8.66 18.21 2.03
CA SER A 135 -8.28 19.13 3.10
C SER A 135 -7.50 18.42 4.21
N SER A 136 -6.77 19.17 4.99
CA SER A 136 -6.07 18.63 6.16
C SER A 136 -7.05 17.92 7.10
N GLY A 137 -6.64 16.76 7.61
CA GLY A 137 -7.47 15.94 8.48
C GLY A 137 -8.45 15.00 7.77
N ASN A 138 -8.62 15.09 6.44
CA ASN A 138 -9.43 14.10 5.73
C ASN A 138 -8.91 12.69 5.96
N PRO A 139 -9.78 11.75 6.35
CA PRO A 139 -9.39 10.37 6.62
C PRO A 139 -9.25 9.56 5.32
N PHE A 140 -8.26 8.68 5.31
CA PHE A 140 -8.02 7.70 4.26
C PHE A 140 -7.56 6.39 4.89
N THR A 141 -7.77 5.28 4.19
CA THR A 141 -7.24 3.97 4.59
C THR A 141 -6.22 3.52 3.54
N ILE A 142 -5.00 3.21 3.94
CA ILE A 142 -4.03 2.51 3.10
C ILE A 142 -4.07 1.02 3.38
N SER A 143 -3.82 0.18 2.36
CA SER A 143 -3.72 -1.27 2.56
C SER A 143 -2.59 -1.85 1.73
N GLY A 144 -1.65 -2.57 2.37
CA GLY A 144 -0.43 -3.04 1.72
C GLY A 144 0.12 -4.34 2.30
N VAL A 145 1.22 -4.80 1.71
CA VAL A 145 1.95 -6.03 2.09
C VAL A 145 3.40 -5.76 2.50
N GLY A 146 3.77 -4.49 2.66
CA GLY A 146 5.13 -4.08 2.99
C GLY A 146 5.65 -4.62 4.32
N VAL A 147 6.89 -4.30 4.66
CA VAL A 147 7.49 -4.69 5.94
C VAL A 147 6.90 -3.88 7.10
N THR A 148 6.86 -4.48 8.26
CA THR A 148 6.45 -3.84 9.53
C THR A 148 7.64 -3.40 10.36
N ILE A 149 8.77 -4.02 10.12
CA ILE A 149 10.06 -3.68 10.70
C ILE A 149 10.98 -3.34 9.54
N ARG A 150 11.42 -2.07 9.46
CA ARG A 150 12.32 -1.62 8.41
C ARG A 150 13.59 -2.46 8.40
N GLY A 151 13.96 -2.97 7.21
CA GLY A 151 15.13 -3.83 7.04
C GLY A 151 14.88 -5.31 7.29
N ASP A 152 13.74 -5.69 7.87
CA ASP A 152 13.35 -7.09 8.03
C ASP A 152 12.36 -7.54 6.95
N GLY A 153 12.89 -8.09 5.86
CA GLY A 153 12.07 -8.61 4.76
C GLY A 153 11.11 -9.75 5.16
N LYS A 154 11.36 -10.45 6.28
CA LYS A 154 10.49 -11.52 6.77
C LYS A 154 9.20 -10.97 7.39
N SER A 155 9.19 -9.71 7.76
CA SER A 155 8.00 -9.04 8.30
C SER A 155 6.99 -8.59 7.24
N ALA A 156 7.29 -8.79 5.94
CA ALA A 156 6.41 -8.46 4.81
C ALA A 156 5.45 -9.62 4.44
N GLY A 157 4.49 -9.33 3.54
CA GLY A 157 3.64 -10.35 2.90
C GLY A 157 2.27 -10.52 3.53
N VAL A 158 2.03 -10.07 4.75
CA VAL A 158 0.70 -10.06 5.36
C VAL A 158 -0.03 -8.78 4.93
N ILE A 159 -1.25 -8.92 4.40
CA ILE A 159 -2.08 -7.76 4.05
C ILE A 159 -2.55 -7.08 5.33
N ARG A 160 -2.32 -5.76 5.42
CA ARG A 160 -2.74 -4.93 6.54
C ARG A 160 -3.36 -3.64 6.05
N ALA A 161 -4.08 -2.97 6.93
CA ALA A 161 -4.62 -1.65 6.66
C ALA A 161 -4.37 -0.70 7.84
N ALA A 162 -4.21 0.58 7.52
CA ALA A 162 -4.07 1.63 8.51
C ALA A 162 -4.89 2.85 8.11
N PRO A 163 -5.65 3.44 9.06
CA PRO A 163 -6.23 4.75 8.89
C PRO A 163 -5.14 5.82 9.01
N LEU A 164 -5.11 6.72 8.05
CA LEU A 164 -4.22 7.88 8.03
C LEU A 164 -5.03 9.14 7.71
N VAL A 165 -4.49 10.29 8.00
CA VAL A 165 -5.13 11.56 7.68
C VAL A 165 -4.26 12.42 6.77
N ALA A 166 -4.90 13.19 5.89
CA ALA A 166 -4.20 14.14 5.05
C ALA A 166 -3.57 15.26 5.89
N THR A 167 -2.31 15.61 5.60
CA THR A 167 -1.58 16.67 6.26
C THR A 167 -1.44 17.90 5.37
N GLY A 168 -1.44 19.09 5.96
CA GLY A 168 -1.29 20.37 5.28
C GLY A 168 -2.40 20.67 4.27
N LYS A 169 -2.10 21.45 3.23
CA LYS A 169 -2.94 21.56 2.04
C LYS A 169 -2.54 20.41 1.10
N PRO A 170 -3.37 19.37 0.97
CA PRO A 170 -3.07 18.33 0.01
C PRO A 170 -3.09 18.97 -1.37
N GLY A 171 -1.93 18.96 -2.03
CA GLY A 171 -1.83 19.46 -3.39
C GLY A 171 -2.57 18.53 -4.34
N THR A 172 -3.09 19.08 -5.43
CA THR A 172 -3.66 18.27 -6.53
C THR A 172 -2.64 17.30 -7.14
N LEU A 173 -1.34 17.59 -6.97
CA LEU A 173 -0.23 16.81 -7.54
C LEU A 173 0.25 15.67 -6.63
N GLN A 174 0.09 15.82 -5.31
CA GLN A 174 0.56 14.84 -4.33
C GLN A 174 -0.22 14.98 -3.03
N ILE A 175 -0.66 13.87 -2.47
CA ILE A 175 -1.28 13.81 -1.14
C ILE A 175 -0.21 13.31 -0.16
N ARG A 176 -0.17 13.88 1.04
CA ARG A 176 0.67 13.42 2.13
C ARG A 176 -0.19 13.02 3.30
N LEU A 177 -0.01 11.79 3.75
CA LEU A 177 -0.76 11.21 4.85
C LEU A 177 0.14 10.97 6.05
N VAL A 178 -0.43 11.05 7.23
CA VAL A 178 0.23 10.78 8.52
C VAL A 178 -0.70 10.03 9.45
N ASP A 179 -0.11 9.39 10.45
CA ASP A 179 -0.84 8.95 11.65
C ASP A 179 -1.44 10.17 12.36
N SER A 180 -2.73 10.12 12.65
CA SER A 180 -3.44 11.22 13.34
C SER A 180 -2.89 11.49 14.74
N SER A 181 -2.34 10.49 15.42
CA SER A 181 -1.78 10.63 16.78
C SER A 181 -0.40 11.28 16.80
N GLY A 182 0.48 10.90 15.87
CA GLY A 182 1.88 11.37 15.84
C GLY A 182 2.15 12.56 14.92
N GLN A 183 1.22 12.87 14.01
CA GLN A 183 1.34 13.95 13.00
C GLN A 183 2.69 13.95 12.25
N GLY A 184 3.32 12.78 12.10
CA GLY A 184 4.62 12.61 11.45
C GLY A 184 5.84 13.06 12.25
N THR A 185 5.66 13.50 13.48
CA THR A 185 6.77 13.89 14.39
C THR A 185 7.32 12.70 15.17
N GLN A 186 6.52 11.67 15.37
CA GLN A 186 6.89 10.40 15.99
C GLN A 186 6.59 9.26 15.01
N ALA A 187 7.27 8.11 15.18
CA ALA A 187 6.97 6.92 14.44
C ALA A 187 5.58 6.40 14.82
N GLY A 188 4.70 6.29 13.84
CA GLY A 188 3.33 5.84 13.99
C GLY A 188 2.91 4.94 12.83
N LEU A 189 1.61 4.85 12.61
CA LEU A 189 1.05 4.18 11.43
C LEU A 189 1.56 4.85 10.15
N GLY A 190 1.96 4.06 9.17
CA GLY A 190 2.41 4.58 7.88
C GLY A 190 2.99 3.53 6.97
N ALA A 191 3.16 3.89 5.70
CA ALA A 191 3.76 3.03 4.70
C ALA A 191 5.25 2.78 4.98
N CYS A 192 5.74 1.62 4.51
CA CYS A 192 7.13 1.21 4.59
C CYS A 192 7.57 0.53 3.29
N THR A 193 8.78 -0.02 3.28
CA THR A 193 9.32 -0.78 2.16
C THR A 193 8.37 -1.91 1.75
N GLY A 194 7.98 -1.93 0.48
CA GLY A 194 7.02 -2.90 -0.06
C GLY A 194 5.57 -2.41 -0.13
N ASP A 195 5.21 -1.30 0.55
CA ASP A 195 3.90 -0.68 0.40
C ASP A 195 3.81 0.24 -0.82
N SER A 196 4.87 0.41 -1.60
CA SER A 196 4.84 1.07 -2.90
C SER A 196 3.76 0.45 -3.79
N GLY A 197 2.83 1.26 -4.31
CA GLY A 197 1.68 0.81 -5.10
C GLY A 197 0.47 0.38 -4.28
N ALA A 198 0.53 0.43 -2.96
CA ALA A 198 -0.60 0.16 -2.07
C ALA A 198 -1.76 1.13 -2.37
N PRO A 199 -3.01 0.62 -2.47
CA PRO A 199 -4.17 1.47 -2.68
C PRO A 199 -4.43 2.37 -1.47
N VAL A 200 -4.85 3.59 -1.77
CA VAL A 200 -5.35 4.57 -0.81
C VAL A 200 -6.84 4.72 -1.03
N PHE A 201 -7.60 4.34 -0.04
CA PHE A 201 -9.05 4.34 -0.08
C PHE A 201 -9.65 5.56 0.61
N GLU A 202 -10.70 6.08 0.03
CA GLU A 202 -11.67 6.98 0.64
C GLU A 202 -12.97 6.21 0.84
N ASP A 203 -13.57 6.33 2.02
CA ASP A 203 -14.90 5.78 2.29
C ASP A 203 -15.96 6.66 1.61
N GLN A 204 -16.65 6.11 0.64
CA GLN A 204 -17.69 6.77 -0.13
C GLN A 204 -19.03 6.04 0.05
N PRO A 205 -20.19 6.69 -0.21
CA PRO A 205 -21.51 6.06 -0.05
C PRO A 205 -21.65 4.72 -0.80
N ALA A 206 -20.93 4.55 -1.90
CA ALA A 206 -20.91 3.32 -2.68
C ALA A 206 -19.86 2.31 -2.19
N GLY A 207 -19.17 2.58 -1.07
CA GLY A 207 -18.11 1.76 -0.48
C GLY A 207 -16.72 2.34 -0.71
N ALA A 208 -15.73 1.68 -0.11
CA ALA A 208 -14.33 2.09 -0.19
C ALA A 208 -13.83 2.16 -1.64
N THR A 209 -13.29 3.32 -2.01
CA THR A 209 -12.92 3.65 -3.38
C THR A 209 -11.47 4.08 -3.44
N ILE A 210 -10.68 3.55 -4.38
CA ILE A 210 -9.28 3.91 -4.56
C ILE A 210 -9.21 5.30 -5.19
N ILE A 211 -8.55 6.23 -4.48
CA ILE A 211 -8.32 7.62 -4.93
C ILE A 211 -6.84 7.94 -5.15
N GLY A 212 -5.96 7.06 -4.72
CA GLY A 212 -4.51 7.22 -4.84
C GLY A 212 -3.75 5.92 -4.67
N VAL A 213 -2.44 5.98 -4.93
CA VAL A 213 -1.50 4.88 -4.67
C VAL A 213 -0.30 5.39 -3.91
N VAL A 214 0.19 4.60 -2.95
CA VAL A 214 1.38 4.94 -2.16
C VAL A 214 2.61 4.94 -3.05
N SER A 215 3.35 6.05 -3.07
CA SER A 215 4.55 6.23 -3.90
C SER A 215 5.84 6.18 -3.07
N TRP A 216 5.86 6.81 -1.89
CA TRP A 216 7.04 6.87 -1.02
C TRP A 216 6.65 7.02 0.45
N SER A 217 7.62 6.83 1.35
CA SER A 217 7.44 7.06 2.78
C SER A 217 8.68 7.68 3.42
N THR A 218 8.50 8.30 4.59
CA THR A 218 9.60 8.78 5.43
C THR A 218 9.48 8.22 6.84
N GLY A 219 10.54 8.35 7.61
CA GLY A 219 10.48 8.28 9.06
C GLY A 219 9.97 9.58 9.68
N PRO A 220 9.96 9.66 11.03
CA PRO A 220 9.59 10.88 11.75
C PRO A 220 10.36 12.10 11.30
N ASN A 221 9.71 13.26 11.29
CA ASN A 221 10.28 14.55 10.89
C ASN A 221 10.92 14.54 9.49
N GLY A 222 10.43 13.70 8.57
CA GLY A 222 10.95 13.59 7.22
C GLY A 222 12.29 12.85 7.10
N SER A 223 12.75 12.19 8.16
CA SER A 223 13.96 11.37 8.14
C SER A 223 13.80 10.17 7.20
N ALA A 224 14.91 9.52 6.85
CA ALA A 224 14.85 8.27 6.10
C ALA A 224 14.20 7.18 6.95
N GLY A 225 13.10 6.58 6.47
CA GLY A 225 12.42 5.55 7.25
C GLY A 225 10.96 5.33 6.89
N CYS A 226 10.21 4.89 7.87
CA CYS A 226 8.81 4.53 7.77
C CYS A 226 8.03 5.11 8.97
N GLY A 227 6.71 5.18 8.86
CA GLY A 227 5.84 5.64 9.96
C GLY A 227 5.83 7.15 10.21
N GLY A 228 6.45 7.94 9.34
CA GLY A 228 6.31 9.39 9.29
C GLY A 228 5.29 9.80 8.22
N LEU A 229 5.76 10.48 7.16
CA LEU A 229 4.90 10.80 6.01
C LEU A 229 4.73 9.61 5.08
N THR A 230 3.51 9.42 4.58
CA THR A 230 3.19 8.54 3.46
C THR A 230 2.81 9.41 2.26
N GLY A 231 3.63 9.39 1.22
CA GLY A 231 3.41 10.13 -0.02
C GLY A 231 2.57 9.34 -1.00
N VAL A 232 1.52 9.97 -1.51
CA VAL A 232 0.51 9.34 -2.36
C VAL A 232 0.44 10.05 -3.71
N THR A 233 0.45 9.29 -4.79
CA THR A 233 0.11 9.76 -6.13
C THR A 233 -1.41 9.76 -6.28
N PRO A 234 -2.07 10.92 -6.39
CA PRO A 234 -3.52 11.00 -6.56
C PRO A 234 -3.91 10.53 -7.96
N LEU A 235 -4.94 9.70 -8.08
CA LEU A 235 -5.35 9.14 -9.38
C LEU A 235 -6.20 10.10 -10.21
N THR A 236 -6.71 11.16 -9.64
CA THR A 236 -7.52 12.16 -10.35
C THR A 236 -6.85 12.66 -11.63
N LEU A 237 -5.53 12.92 -11.55
CA LEU A 237 -4.74 13.42 -12.69
C LEU A 237 -4.44 12.35 -13.74
N TYR A 238 -4.51 11.08 -13.37
CA TYR A 238 -4.08 9.96 -14.22
C TYR A 238 -5.23 9.05 -14.62
N ARG A 239 -6.46 9.39 -14.17
CA ARG A 239 -7.66 8.58 -14.37
C ARG A 239 -7.93 8.30 -15.85
N ASP A 240 -7.83 9.32 -16.70
CA ASP A 240 -8.09 9.18 -18.13
C ASP A 240 -7.10 8.23 -18.80
N TRP A 241 -5.82 8.32 -18.44
CA TRP A 241 -4.79 7.39 -18.91
C TRP A 241 -5.07 5.94 -18.42
N ILE A 242 -5.46 5.78 -17.16
CA ILE A 242 -5.82 4.45 -16.60
C ILE A 242 -6.98 3.86 -17.39
N LEU A 243 -8.06 4.62 -17.57
CA LEU A 243 -9.26 4.16 -18.29
C LEU A 243 -8.98 3.89 -19.78
N GLN A 244 -8.17 4.73 -20.43
CA GLN A 244 -7.77 4.53 -21.81
C GLN A 244 -6.92 3.26 -21.97
N THR A 245 -5.92 3.06 -21.12
CA THR A 245 -5.06 1.86 -21.13
C THR A 245 -5.88 0.60 -20.84
N ALA A 246 -6.77 0.65 -19.86
CA ALA A 246 -7.67 -0.45 -19.54
C ALA A 246 -8.53 -0.83 -20.75
N ARG A 247 -9.17 0.16 -21.42
CA ARG A 247 -9.98 -0.08 -22.63
C ARG A 247 -9.16 -0.68 -23.77
N GLN A 248 -7.92 -0.20 -24.01
CA GLN A 248 -7.02 -0.76 -25.02
C GLN A 248 -6.71 -2.24 -24.75
N TRP A 249 -6.72 -2.65 -23.47
CA TRP A 249 -6.51 -4.04 -23.09
C TRP A 249 -7.80 -4.85 -22.97
N GLY A 250 -8.95 -4.26 -23.29
CA GLY A 250 -10.26 -4.92 -23.30
C GLY A 250 -11.00 -4.93 -21.95
N PHE A 251 -10.62 -4.04 -21.01
CA PHE A 251 -11.32 -3.90 -19.73
C PHE A 251 -12.29 -2.71 -19.76
N ALA A 252 -13.50 -2.94 -19.24
CA ALA A 252 -14.46 -1.88 -18.88
C ALA A 252 -14.32 -1.60 -17.37
N LEU A 253 -14.00 -0.35 -17.00
CA LEU A 253 -13.88 0.13 -15.63
C LEU A 253 -14.95 1.20 -15.35
#